data_079b4983b2d05146856d7d06ab5d1297
#
_entry.id   079b4983b2d05146856d7d06ab5d1297
#
_cell.length_a   1.000
_cell.length_b   1.000
_cell.length_c   1.000
_cell.angle_alpha   90.00
_cell.angle_beta   90.00
_cell.angle_gamma   90.00
#
_symmetry.space_group_name_H-M   'P 1'
#
loop_
_entity.id
_entity.type
_entity.pdbx_description
1 polymer ?
#
loop_
_entity_poly.entity_id
_entity_poly.type
_entity_poly.pdbx_seq_one_letter_code
_entity_poly.pdbx_strand_id
1 'polypeptide(L)'
;MAAFVKTVDALGGIDVYLPEPVDGNVHGMSLGYFNAGTHHLSGIQALNLARIREGYSSLIRISNQDAIIKGLADKISSPAIILKIPELMQILSDTVLTDLSPNQINNMVCLVKKMDNADLSFAEIPTSCYVPSWIYNPNMHQNVFIWDIDFNVIRSYVSKFQSGRWP
;
A
#
# COMPACT_ATOMS: atom_id res chain seq x y z
N MET A 1 -0.02 3.03 13.00
CA MET A 1 -0.83 1.83 12.65
C MET A 1 -2.27 1.91 13.14
N ALA A 2 -2.52 2.41 14.36
CA ALA A 2 -3.90 2.58 14.87
C ALA A 2 -4.77 3.48 13.97
N ALA A 3 -4.22 4.57 13.43
CA ALA A 3 -4.91 5.45 12.49
C ALA A 3 -5.43 4.68 11.26
N PHE A 4 -4.58 3.86 10.63
CA PHE A 4 -4.94 3.06 9.48
C PHE A 4 -6.12 2.11 9.77
N VAL A 5 -6.02 1.36 10.88
CA VAL A 5 -7.09 0.43 11.29
C VAL A 5 -8.41 1.18 11.47
N LYS A 6 -8.40 2.27 12.27
CA LYS A 6 -9.58 3.09 12.51
C LYS A 6 -10.17 3.69 11.23
N THR A 7 -9.30 4.15 10.30
CA THR A 7 -9.75 4.70 9.02
C THR A 7 -10.47 3.65 8.18
N VAL A 8 -9.89 2.45 8.03
CA VAL A 8 -10.52 1.36 7.27
C VAL A 8 -11.84 0.94 7.91
N ASP A 9 -11.88 0.82 9.25
CA ASP A 9 -13.12 0.45 9.96
C ASP A 9 -14.20 1.54 9.85
N ALA A 10 -13.84 2.83 9.93
CA ALA A 10 -14.75 3.95 9.71
C ALA A 10 -15.34 3.97 8.29
N LEU A 11 -14.58 3.52 7.29
CA LEU A 11 -15.06 3.34 5.92
C LEU A 11 -15.96 2.12 5.75
N GLY A 12 -16.13 1.31 6.80
CA GLY A 12 -16.90 0.06 6.75
C GLY A 12 -16.13 -1.10 6.12
N GLY A 13 -14.81 -1.06 6.14
CA GLY A 13 -13.93 -2.01 5.47
C GLY A 13 -13.58 -1.60 4.04
N ILE A 14 -12.64 -2.35 3.45
CA ILE A 14 -12.20 -2.18 2.05
C ILE A 14 -12.28 -3.49 1.29
N ASP A 15 -12.53 -3.41 0.00
CA ASP A 15 -12.52 -4.56 -0.90
C ASP A 15 -11.16 -4.64 -1.59
N VAL A 16 -10.47 -5.77 -1.41
CA VAL A 16 -9.10 -5.98 -1.92
C VAL A 16 -9.09 -7.22 -2.79
N TYR A 17 -8.60 -7.11 -4.01
CA TYR A 17 -8.41 -8.24 -4.91
C TYR A 17 -6.98 -8.76 -4.82
N LEU A 18 -6.84 -10.06 -4.58
CA LEU A 18 -5.57 -10.78 -4.57
C LEU A 18 -5.52 -11.74 -5.77
N PRO A 19 -4.55 -11.60 -6.68
CA PRO A 19 -4.43 -12.50 -7.84
C PRO A 19 -4.02 -13.92 -7.44
N GLU A 20 -3.29 -14.06 -6.33
CA GLU A 20 -2.80 -15.31 -5.79
C GLU A 20 -3.07 -15.40 -4.29
N PRO A 21 -3.10 -16.61 -3.70
CA PRO A 21 -3.26 -16.75 -2.25
C PRO A 21 -2.03 -16.21 -1.51
N VAL A 22 -2.26 -15.62 -0.34
CA VAL A 22 -1.20 -15.02 0.51
C VAL A 22 -1.23 -15.69 1.89
N ASP A 23 -0.11 -16.33 2.28
CA ASP A 23 0.02 -16.95 3.59
C ASP A 23 0.79 -16.04 4.56
N GLY A 24 0.08 -15.55 5.57
CA GLY A 24 0.65 -14.75 6.66
C GLY A 24 1.03 -15.56 7.91
N ASN A 25 0.88 -16.88 7.88
CA ASN A 25 1.19 -17.76 9.01
C ASN A 25 2.59 -18.37 8.87
N VAL A 26 3.57 -17.54 8.57
CA VAL A 26 4.96 -17.96 8.34
C VAL A 26 5.91 -17.34 9.37
N HIS A 27 7.01 -18.00 9.64
CA HIS A 27 8.09 -17.52 10.53
C HIS A 27 7.62 -17.10 11.93
N GLY A 28 6.65 -17.82 12.51
CA GLY A 28 6.14 -17.55 13.87
C GLY A 28 5.15 -16.37 13.95
N MET A 29 4.78 -15.78 12.82
CA MET A 29 3.69 -14.80 12.75
C MET A 29 2.38 -15.52 12.41
N SER A 30 1.27 -15.04 12.99
CA SER A 30 -0.10 -15.50 12.66
C SER A 30 -0.90 -14.30 12.17
N LEU A 31 -0.67 -13.91 10.91
CA LEU A 31 -1.33 -12.75 10.28
C LEU A 31 -2.56 -13.17 9.43
N GLY A 32 -2.84 -14.47 9.37
CA GLY A 32 -3.96 -15.03 8.62
C GLY A 32 -3.55 -15.57 7.25
N TYR A 33 -4.50 -16.25 6.62
CA TYR A 33 -4.38 -16.77 5.26
C TYR A 33 -5.47 -16.16 4.40
N PHE A 34 -5.09 -15.67 3.22
CA PHE A 34 -6.00 -15.04 2.28
C PHE A 34 -5.96 -15.83 0.96
N ASN A 35 -7.10 -16.34 0.53
CA ASN A 35 -7.22 -17.02 -0.77
C ASN A 35 -7.04 -16.01 -1.92
N ALA A 36 -6.84 -16.53 -3.13
CA ALA A 36 -6.99 -15.68 -4.32
C ALA A 36 -8.45 -15.21 -4.46
N GLY A 37 -8.65 -14.02 -5.01
CA GLY A 37 -9.96 -13.41 -5.22
C GLY A 37 -10.18 -12.12 -4.42
N THR A 38 -11.44 -11.67 -4.40
CA THR A 38 -11.82 -10.42 -3.69
C THR A 38 -12.18 -10.71 -2.25
N HIS A 39 -11.60 -9.91 -1.34
CA HIS A 39 -11.84 -9.98 0.11
C HIS A 39 -12.36 -8.65 0.62
N HIS A 40 -13.41 -8.70 1.41
CA HIS A 40 -13.83 -7.56 2.22
C HIS A 40 -13.07 -7.58 3.54
N LEU A 41 -12.17 -6.62 3.75
CA LEU A 41 -11.25 -6.59 4.88
C LEU A 41 -11.61 -5.51 5.88
N SER A 42 -11.66 -5.88 7.17
CA SER A 42 -11.64 -4.92 8.29
C SER A 42 -10.26 -4.26 8.41
N GLY A 43 -10.16 -3.21 9.22
CA GLY A 43 -8.90 -2.51 9.43
C GLY A 43 -7.76 -3.40 9.93
N ILE A 44 -8.06 -4.33 10.85
CA ILE A 44 -7.04 -5.25 11.36
C ILE A 44 -6.62 -6.30 10.31
N GLN A 45 -7.56 -6.79 9.49
CA GLN A 45 -7.26 -7.72 8.41
C GLN A 45 -6.42 -7.06 7.32
N ALA A 46 -6.77 -5.82 6.93
CA ALA A 46 -6.00 -5.03 5.98
C ALA A 46 -4.59 -4.72 6.51
N LEU A 47 -4.45 -4.40 7.82
CA LEU A 47 -3.15 -4.21 8.44
C LEU A 47 -2.32 -5.49 8.44
N ASN A 48 -2.93 -6.64 8.74
CA ASN A 48 -2.26 -7.92 8.71
C ASN A 48 -1.75 -8.22 7.29
N LEU A 49 -2.60 -8.11 6.28
CA LEU A 49 -2.23 -8.29 4.87
C LEU A 49 -1.07 -7.37 4.46
N ALA A 50 -1.09 -6.08 4.86
CA ALA A 50 -0.03 -5.12 4.58
C ALA A 50 1.34 -5.49 5.18
N ARG A 51 1.35 -6.33 6.22
CA ARG A 51 2.55 -6.74 6.97
C ARG A 51 3.13 -8.08 6.52
N ILE A 52 2.39 -8.86 5.74
CA ILE A 52 2.83 -10.17 5.29
C ILE A 52 4.07 -10.02 4.38
N ARG A 53 5.07 -10.86 4.65
CA ARG A 53 6.31 -10.99 3.89
C ARG A 53 6.57 -12.46 3.65
N GLU A 54 5.88 -13.03 2.69
CA GLU A 54 6.03 -14.43 2.31
C GLU A 54 7.42 -14.66 1.70
N GLY A 55 8.07 -15.75 2.11
CA GLY A 55 9.37 -16.13 1.59
C GLY A 55 10.48 -15.06 1.69
N TYR A 56 10.42 -14.14 2.69
CA TYR A 56 11.30 -12.98 2.83
C TYR A 56 11.19 -11.95 1.68
N SER A 57 10.21 -12.09 0.78
CA SER A 57 10.03 -11.19 -0.35
C SER A 57 9.42 -9.85 0.07
N SER A 58 10.15 -8.78 -0.20
CA SER A 58 9.59 -7.42 -0.10
C SER A 58 8.61 -7.11 -1.24
N LEU A 59 8.68 -7.83 -2.36
CA LEU A 59 7.83 -7.61 -3.53
C LEU A 59 6.38 -7.98 -3.24
N ILE A 60 6.12 -9.15 -2.61
CA ILE A 60 4.77 -9.56 -2.21
C ILE A 60 4.16 -8.52 -1.26
N ARG A 61 4.95 -8.01 -0.31
CA ARG A 61 4.48 -6.97 0.59
C ARG A 61 4.10 -5.69 -0.14
N ILE A 62 4.87 -5.25 -1.14
CA ILE A 62 4.56 -4.07 -1.95
C ILE A 62 3.25 -4.30 -2.70
N SER A 63 3.11 -5.43 -3.38
CA SER A 63 1.89 -5.79 -4.12
C SER A 63 0.65 -5.83 -3.22
N ASN A 64 0.76 -6.39 -2.01
CA ASN A 64 -0.32 -6.39 -1.02
C ASN A 64 -0.69 -4.96 -0.58
N GLN A 65 0.32 -4.09 -0.36
CA GLN A 65 0.09 -2.69 0.01
C GLN A 65 -0.59 -1.92 -1.11
N ASP A 66 -0.20 -2.13 -2.36
CA ASP A 66 -0.84 -1.50 -3.52
C ASP A 66 -2.29 -1.94 -3.69
N ALA A 67 -2.58 -3.23 -3.52
CA ALA A 67 -3.95 -3.74 -3.55
C ALA A 67 -4.83 -3.09 -2.46
N ILE A 68 -4.27 -2.88 -1.26
CA ILE A 68 -4.94 -2.17 -0.16
C ILE A 68 -5.17 -0.69 -0.50
N ILE A 69 -4.18 -0.01 -1.08
CA ILE A 69 -4.32 1.41 -1.47
C ILE A 69 -5.38 1.56 -2.57
N LYS A 70 -5.44 0.64 -3.53
CA LYS A 70 -6.51 0.59 -4.55
C LYS A 70 -7.89 0.45 -3.90
N GLY A 71 -8.05 -0.51 -2.99
CA GLY A 71 -9.31 -0.69 -2.25
C GLY A 71 -9.72 0.54 -1.42
N LEU A 72 -8.74 1.25 -0.82
CA LEU A 72 -8.99 2.52 -0.14
C LEU A 72 -9.41 3.61 -1.11
N ALA A 73 -8.75 3.74 -2.26
CA ALA A 73 -9.07 4.72 -3.29
C ALA A 73 -10.50 4.54 -3.80
N ASP A 74 -10.93 3.30 -4.05
CA ASP A 74 -12.29 2.96 -4.46
C ASP A 74 -13.33 3.39 -3.42
N LYS A 75 -13.08 3.16 -2.13
CA LYS A 75 -13.96 3.61 -1.04
C LYS A 75 -14.02 5.14 -0.94
N ILE A 76 -12.89 5.82 -1.03
CA ILE A 76 -12.80 7.29 -0.92
C ILE A 76 -13.48 7.98 -2.11
N SER A 77 -13.43 7.38 -3.29
CA SER A 77 -14.08 7.91 -4.50
C SER A 77 -15.60 7.71 -4.51
N SER A 78 -16.13 6.89 -3.60
CA SER A 78 -17.57 6.66 -3.55
C SER A 78 -18.32 7.88 -3.00
N PRO A 79 -19.54 8.21 -3.51
CA PRO A 79 -20.33 9.33 -2.97
C PRO A 79 -20.66 9.20 -1.47
N ALA A 80 -20.71 7.99 -0.93
CA ALA A 80 -20.98 7.73 0.48
C ALA A 80 -19.91 8.27 1.42
N ILE A 81 -18.69 8.54 0.92
CA ILE A 81 -17.58 9.11 1.73
C ILE A 81 -17.93 10.45 2.35
N ILE A 82 -18.79 11.25 1.71
CA ILE A 82 -19.17 12.60 2.18
C ILE A 82 -19.71 12.54 3.60
N LEU A 83 -20.49 11.52 3.92
CA LEU A 83 -21.07 11.32 5.26
C LEU A 83 -20.01 10.88 6.29
N LYS A 84 -18.89 10.35 5.84
CA LYS A 84 -17.80 9.84 6.67
C LYS A 84 -16.68 10.86 6.92
N ILE A 85 -16.65 11.97 6.19
CA ILE A 85 -15.60 12.98 6.31
C ILE A 85 -15.41 13.47 7.75
N PRO A 86 -16.45 13.83 8.52
CA PRO A 86 -16.26 14.30 9.89
C PRO A 86 -15.58 13.26 10.78
N GLU A 87 -16.00 11.99 10.68
CA GLU A 87 -15.41 10.87 11.42
C GLU A 87 -13.95 10.65 11.05
N LEU A 88 -13.62 10.69 9.75
CA LEU A 88 -12.25 10.53 9.26
C LEU A 88 -11.34 11.68 9.70
N MET A 89 -11.85 12.92 9.70
CA MET A 89 -11.12 14.08 10.22
C MET A 89 -10.84 13.96 11.71
N GLN A 90 -11.78 13.46 12.50
CA GLN A 90 -11.59 13.19 13.93
C GLN A 90 -10.49 12.13 14.14
N ILE A 91 -10.56 11.00 13.41
CA ILE A 91 -9.54 9.95 13.47
C ILE A 91 -8.15 10.51 13.13
N LEU A 92 -8.06 11.36 12.10
CA LEU A 92 -6.81 11.98 11.69
C LEU A 92 -6.24 12.85 12.82
N SER A 93 -7.07 13.73 13.40
CA SER A 93 -6.64 14.62 14.48
C SER A 93 -6.20 13.89 15.75
N ASP A 94 -6.85 12.75 16.07
CA ASP A 94 -6.58 11.96 17.27
C ASP A 94 -5.40 11.03 17.15
N THR A 95 -5.01 10.67 15.92
CA THR A 95 -4.06 9.55 15.71
C THR A 95 -2.84 9.91 14.86
N VAL A 96 -2.84 11.05 14.20
CA VAL A 96 -1.74 11.50 13.33
C VAL A 96 -1.16 12.80 13.85
N LEU A 97 0.13 12.79 14.16
CA LEU A 97 0.89 14.02 14.43
C LEU A 97 1.35 14.59 13.09
N THR A 98 0.92 15.80 12.79
CA THR A 98 1.27 16.52 11.55
C THR A 98 1.47 17.99 11.83
N ASP A 99 2.32 18.62 11.06
CA ASP A 99 2.53 20.08 11.01
C ASP A 99 1.59 20.79 10.02
N LEU A 100 0.74 20.02 9.32
CA LEU A 100 -0.26 20.58 8.42
C LEU A 100 -1.34 21.33 9.19
N SER A 101 -1.62 22.55 8.78
CA SER A 101 -2.75 23.32 9.31
C SER A 101 -4.09 22.72 8.87
N PRO A 102 -5.19 22.96 9.60
CA PRO A 102 -6.53 22.50 9.21
C PRO A 102 -6.92 22.96 7.80
N ASN A 103 -6.52 24.16 7.37
CA ASN A 103 -6.80 24.65 6.03
C ASN A 103 -6.05 23.86 4.94
N GLN A 104 -4.80 23.48 5.20
CA GLN A 104 -4.05 22.63 4.27
C GLN A 104 -4.68 21.24 4.14
N ILE A 105 -5.12 20.64 5.25
CA ILE A 105 -5.81 19.35 5.25
C ILE A 105 -7.13 19.47 4.46
N ASN A 106 -7.93 20.51 4.69
CA ASN A 106 -9.17 20.73 3.93
C ASN A 106 -8.91 20.90 2.41
N ASN A 107 -7.85 21.61 2.04
CA ASN A 107 -7.47 21.77 0.64
C ASN A 107 -7.08 20.43 0.00
N MET A 108 -6.35 19.56 0.74
CA MET A 108 -6.04 18.20 0.28
C MET A 108 -7.30 17.35 0.10
N VAL A 109 -8.25 17.41 1.03
CA VAL A 109 -9.55 16.72 0.91
C VAL A 109 -10.32 17.20 -0.33
N CYS A 110 -10.32 18.52 -0.58
CA CYS A 110 -10.96 19.09 -1.77
C CYS A 110 -10.26 18.64 -3.07
N LEU A 111 -8.93 18.47 -3.05
CA LEU A 111 -8.18 17.96 -4.19
C LEU A 111 -8.57 16.49 -4.48
N VAL A 112 -8.52 15.63 -3.46
CA VAL A 112 -8.88 14.22 -3.58
C VAL A 112 -10.32 14.04 -4.11
N LYS A 113 -11.27 14.88 -3.68
CA LYS A 113 -12.66 14.84 -4.19
C LYS A 113 -12.79 15.18 -5.68
N LYS A 114 -11.82 15.89 -6.26
CA LYS A 114 -11.82 16.24 -7.69
C LYS A 114 -11.08 15.22 -8.55
N MET A 115 -10.37 14.28 -7.92
CA MET A 115 -9.67 13.20 -8.61
C MET A 115 -10.64 12.07 -8.89
N ASP A 116 -10.63 11.56 -10.10
CA ASP A 116 -11.28 10.31 -10.45
C ASP A 116 -10.31 9.15 -10.21
N ASN A 117 -10.82 7.93 -10.07
CA ASN A 117 -9.96 6.74 -9.93
C ASN A 117 -8.98 6.58 -11.12
N ALA A 118 -9.33 7.11 -12.28
CA ALA A 118 -8.46 7.14 -13.47
C ALA A 118 -7.24 8.05 -13.29
N ASP A 119 -7.26 9.00 -12.35
CA ASP A 119 -6.15 9.90 -12.04
C ASP A 119 -5.10 9.24 -11.12
N LEU A 120 -5.43 8.08 -10.54
CA LEU A 120 -4.53 7.32 -9.68
C LEU A 120 -3.79 6.27 -10.49
N SER A 121 -2.49 6.49 -10.69
CA SER A 121 -1.61 5.54 -11.35
C SER A 121 -0.70 4.87 -10.34
N PHE A 122 -0.76 3.53 -10.28
CA PHE A 122 0.15 2.71 -9.48
C PHE A 122 1.26 2.22 -10.38
N ALA A 123 2.48 2.67 -10.12
CA ALA A 123 3.63 2.38 -10.96
C ALA A 123 4.61 1.49 -10.21
N GLU A 124 4.82 0.28 -10.70
CA GLU A 124 5.81 -0.67 -10.20
C GLU A 124 6.82 -1.03 -11.29
N ILE A 125 8.06 -1.26 -10.90
CA ILE A 125 9.03 -1.88 -11.80
C ILE A 125 8.64 -3.36 -11.93
N PRO A 126 8.49 -3.89 -13.16
CA PRO A 126 8.11 -5.28 -13.36
C PRO A 126 9.04 -6.25 -12.61
N THR A 127 8.45 -7.27 -12.00
CA THR A 127 9.20 -8.28 -11.24
C THR A 127 10.25 -9.01 -12.08
N SER A 128 10.04 -9.12 -13.40
CA SER A 128 11.02 -9.67 -14.35
C SER A 128 12.34 -8.88 -14.45
N CYS A 129 12.35 -7.63 -13.97
CA CYS A 129 13.57 -6.81 -13.93
C CYS A 129 14.46 -7.07 -12.71
N TYR A 130 13.96 -7.81 -11.72
CA TYR A 130 14.69 -8.12 -10.50
C TYR A 130 15.43 -9.45 -10.62
N VAL A 131 16.70 -9.45 -10.26
CA VAL A 131 17.56 -10.65 -10.25
C VAL A 131 17.88 -10.99 -8.80
N PRO A 132 17.60 -12.22 -8.33
CA PRO A 132 17.98 -12.64 -7.00
C PRO A 132 19.50 -12.67 -6.88
N SER A 133 20.04 -12.03 -5.85
CA SER A 133 21.49 -11.93 -5.61
C SER A 133 21.81 -11.99 -4.12
N TRP A 134 23.09 -12.22 -3.81
CA TRP A 134 23.61 -12.24 -2.45
C TRP A 134 24.81 -11.32 -2.36
N ILE A 135 24.82 -10.41 -1.39
CA ILE A 135 25.95 -9.53 -1.13
C ILE A 135 26.42 -9.69 0.31
N TYR A 136 27.72 -9.53 0.53
CA TYR A 136 28.27 -9.51 1.87
C TYR A 136 27.94 -8.20 2.57
N ASN A 137 27.26 -8.30 3.72
CA ASN A 137 26.96 -7.14 4.57
C ASN A 137 28.02 -7.06 5.70
N PRO A 138 28.91 -6.06 5.69
CA PRO A 138 29.98 -5.96 6.67
C PRO A 138 29.48 -5.68 8.10
N ASN A 139 28.30 -5.05 8.26
CA ASN A 139 27.73 -4.78 9.58
C ASN A 139 27.11 -6.03 10.22
N MET A 140 26.64 -6.96 9.41
CA MET A 140 26.04 -8.22 9.86
C MET A 140 27.02 -9.39 9.81
N HIS A 141 28.21 -9.19 9.26
CA HIS A 141 29.24 -10.21 9.02
C HIS A 141 28.73 -11.46 8.28
N GLN A 142 27.74 -11.28 7.38
CA GLN A 142 27.15 -12.40 6.61
C GLN A 142 26.68 -11.94 5.23
N ASN A 143 26.46 -12.93 4.35
CA ASN A 143 25.79 -12.67 3.08
C ASN A 143 24.30 -12.45 3.32
N VAL A 144 23.75 -11.38 2.73
CA VAL A 144 22.33 -11.06 2.76
C VAL A 144 21.73 -11.16 1.38
N PHE A 145 20.51 -11.63 1.31
CA PHE A 145 19.75 -11.70 0.07
C PHE A 145 19.31 -10.30 -0.35
N ILE A 146 19.48 -9.99 -1.64
CA ILE A 146 18.99 -8.77 -2.27
C ILE A 146 18.27 -9.10 -3.58
N TRP A 147 17.37 -8.22 -3.97
CA TRP A 147 16.90 -8.10 -5.34
C TRP A 147 17.78 -7.08 -6.06
N ASP A 148 18.57 -7.54 -7.00
CA ASP A 148 19.40 -6.69 -7.84
C ASP A 148 18.63 -6.24 -9.08
N ILE A 149 18.96 -5.07 -9.60
CA ILE A 149 18.35 -4.51 -10.80
C ILE A 149 19.36 -3.62 -11.51
N ASP A 150 19.41 -3.70 -12.85
CA ASP A 150 20.28 -2.84 -13.65
C ASP A 150 19.87 -1.36 -13.50
N PHE A 151 20.85 -0.51 -13.19
CA PHE A 151 20.66 0.94 -13.07
C PHE A 151 20.09 1.59 -14.34
N ASN A 152 20.39 1.07 -15.53
CA ASN A 152 19.85 1.57 -16.77
C ASN A 152 18.34 1.29 -16.88
N VAL A 153 17.90 0.14 -16.38
CA VAL A 153 16.48 -0.21 -16.25
C VAL A 153 15.79 0.78 -15.33
N ILE A 154 16.35 1.01 -14.13
CA ILE A 154 15.79 1.98 -13.17
C ILE A 154 15.68 3.37 -13.81
N ARG A 155 16.75 3.87 -14.46
CA ARG A 155 16.75 5.18 -15.13
C ARG A 155 15.69 5.29 -16.20
N SER A 156 15.49 4.24 -17.00
CA SER A 156 14.45 4.17 -18.01
C SER A 156 13.06 4.35 -17.42
N TYR A 157 12.78 3.62 -16.35
CA TYR A 157 11.49 3.70 -15.67
C TYR A 157 11.28 5.05 -14.99
N VAL A 158 12.28 5.60 -14.29
CA VAL A 158 12.22 6.94 -13.71
C VAL A 158 11.92 8.00 -14.79
N SER A 159 12.58 7.92 -15.95
CA SER A 159 12.33 8.84 -17.07
C SER A 159 10.90 8.73 -17.60
N LYS A 160 10.36 7.50 -17.73
CA LYS A 160 8.96 7.29 -18.11
C LYS A 160 7.99 7.90 -17.08
N PHE A 161 8.24 7.66 -15.80
CA PHE A 161 7.43 8.22 -14.72
C PHE A 161 7.43 9.75 -14.76
N GLN A 162 8.61 10.39 -14.84
CA GLN A 162 8.73 11.84 -14.90
C GLN A 162 8.05 12.47 -16.12
N SER A 163 7.97 11.73 -17.24
CA SER A 163 7.31 12.19 -18.46
C SER A 163 5.81 11.85 -18.52
N GLY A 164 5.24 11.28 -17.46
CA GLY A 164 3.84 10.85 -17.43
C GLY A 164 3.50 9.70 -18.40
N ARG A 165 4.51 8.93 -18.82
CA ARG A 165 4.35 7.80 -19.76
C ARG A 165 4.42 6.43 -19.06
N TRP A 166 4.28 6.41 -17.76
CA TRP A 166 4.19 5.18 -16.98
C TRP A 166 2.72 4.80 -16.74
N PRO A 167 2.33 3.52 -16.71
CA PRO A 167 3.09 2.28 -16.93
C PRO A 167 3.47 2.05 -18.38
#